data_46fea200f00e520aa2ef4e983655c318
#
_entry.id   46fea200f00e520aa2ef4e983655c318
#
_cell.length_a   1.000
_cell.length_b   1.000
_cell.length_c   1.000
_cell.angle_alpha   90.00
_cell.angle_beta   90.00
_cell.angle_gamma   90.00
#
_symmetry.space_group_name_H-M   'P 1'
#
loop_
_entity.id
_entity.type
_entity.pdbx_description
1 polymer ?
#
loop_
_entity_poly.entity_id
_entity_poly.type
_entity_poly.pdbx_seq_one_letter_code
_entity_poly.pdbx_strand_id
1 'polypeptide(L)'
;MKFFPLKKKKDFLKVLKSGKRVYTSTLTIVYLPASEPRFAVCVGKKYGKSVQRNRIKRLLRESFRYNTESIKEPCSILLLPKVAEEYSFEKFKKDIGIAFKKERLCQSSGS
;
A
#
# COMPACT_ATOMS: atom_id res chain seq x y z
N MET A 1 2.38 11.76 7.27
CA MET A 1 1.48 11.08 8.24
C MET A 1 2.05 9.71 8.59
N LYS A 2 2.03 9.36 9.85
CA LYS A 2 2.53 8.06 10.29
C LYS A 2 1.42 7.01 10.24
N PHE A 3 1.69 5.89 9.59
CA PHE A 3 0.74 4.79 9.46
C PHE A 3 1.06 3.66 10.43
N PHE A 4 0.02 3.10 11.03
CA PHE A 4 0.12 1.97 11.94
C PHE A 4 -0.31 0.68 11.23
N PRO A 5 0.13 -0.49 11.71
CA PRO A 5 -0.27 -1.75 11.09
C PRO A 5 -1.77 -1.99 11.14
N LEU A 6 -2.32 -2.48 10.04
CA LEU A 6 -3.72 -2.90 9.96
C LEU A 6 -3.77 -4.38 10.34
N LYS A 7 -4.12 -4.67 11.59
CA LYS A 7 -4.04 -6.03 12.13
C LYS A 7 -5.36 -6.78 12.19
N LYS A 8 -6.47 -6.06 12.34
CA LYS A 8 -7.77 -6.72 12.50
C LYS A 8 -8.28 -7.27 11.17
N LYS A 9 -8.59 -8.54 11.15
CA LYS A 9 -9.10 -9.20 9.94
C LYS A 9 -10.37 -8.53 9.42
N LYS A 10 -11.25 -8.10 10.31
CA LYS A 10 -12.49 -7.43 9.96
C LYS A 10 -12.21 -6.14 9.17
N ASP A 11 -11.26 -5.34 9.65
CA ASP A 11 -10.90 -4.09 9.00
C ASP A 11 -10.24 -4.33 7.65
N PHE A 12 -9.38 -5.34 7.61
CA PHE A 12 -8.73 -5.77 6.39
C PHE A 12 -9.75 -6.15 5.30
N LEU A 13 -10.71 -6.99 5.66
CA LEU A 13 -11.75 -7.42 4.73
C LEU A 13 -12.63 -6.26 4.27
N LYS A 14 -12.89 -5.32 5.15
CA LYS A 14 -13.68 -4.14 4.82
C LYS A 14 -12.99 -3.31 3.73
N VAL A 15 -11.69 -3.08 3.89
CA VAL A 15 -10.91 -2.35 2.89
C VAL A 15 -10.89 -3.11 1.57
N LEU A 16 -10.67 -4.42 1.64
CA LEU A 16 -10.61 -5.25 0.46
C LEU A 16 -11.91 -5.23 -0.35
N LYS A 17 -13.05 -5.24 0.36
CA LYS A 17 -14.36 -5.23 -0.27
C LYS A 17 -14.81 -3.86 -0.75
N SER A 18 -14.61 -2.85 0.08
CA SER A 18 -15.19 -1.52 -0.14
C SER A 18 -14.20 -0.47 -0.58
N GLY A 19 -12.91 -0.76 -0.49
CA GLY A 19 -11.87 0.18 -0.85
C GLY A 19 -11.76 0.40 -2.35
N LYS A 20 -11.24 1.57 -2.71
CA LYS A 20 -10.98 1.90 -4.09
C LYS A 20 -9.65 1.29 -4.53
N ARG A 21 -9.63 0.67 -5.70
CA ARG A 21 -8.43 0.02 -6.23
C ARG A 21 -7.71 0.90 -7.23
N VAL A 22 -6.40 0.98 -7.08
CA VAL A 22 -5.54 1.70 -8.02
C VAL A 22 -4.51 0.70 -8.54
N TYR A 23 -4.51 0.48 -9.85
CA TYR A 23 -3.62 -0.48 -10.48
C TYR A 23 -2.38 0.22 -11.02
N THR A 24 -1.22 -0.33 -10.68
CA THR A 24 0.05 0.17 -11.21
C THR A 24 0.81 -0.96 -11.88
N SER A 25 2.00 -0.66 -12.39
CA SER A 25 2.83 -1.67 -13.08
C SER A 25 3.28 -2.79 -12.15
N THR A 26 3.58 -2.49 -10.90
CA THR A 26 4.17 -3.47 -9.97
C THR A 26 3.25 -3.90 -8.84
N LEU A 27 2.18 -3.16 -8.56
CA LEU A 27 1.28 -3.51 -7.45
C LEU A 27 -0.09 -2.89 -7.63
N THR A 28 -1.03 -3.41 -6.87
CA THR A 28 -2.36 -2.82 -6.74
C THR A 28 -2.47 -2.22 -5.34
N ILE A 29 -3.02 -1.03 -5.25
CA ILE A 29 -3.25 -0.35 -3.97
C ILE A 29 -4.74 -0.29 -3.76
N VAL A 30 -5.19 -0.72 -2.57
CA VAL A 30 -6.61 -0.62 -2.20
C VAL A 30 -6.67 0.31 -0.99
N TYR A 31 -7.51 1.32 -1.04
CA TYR A 31 -7.60 2.25 0.08
C TYR A 31 -9.04 2.65 0.37
N LEU A 32 -9.27 2.99 1.63
CA LEU A 32 -10.58 3.39 2.12
C LEU A 32 -10.37 4.49 3.17
N PRO A 33 -11.08 5.63 3.09
CA PRO A 33 -10.98 6.65 4.12
C PRO A 33 -11.31 6.06 5.50
N ALA A 34 -10.57 6.48 6.50
CA ALA A 34 -10.71 5.93 7.85
C ALA A 34 -10.37 7.00 8.89
N SER A 35 -10.73 6.73 10.15
CA SER A 35 -10.42 7.65 11.23
C SER A 35 -8.96 7.61 11.65
N GLU A 36 -8.27 6.50 11.37
CA GLU A 36 -6.86 6.34 11.71
C GLU A 36 -6.07 5.85 10.49
N PRO A 37 -4.81 6.30 10.35
CA PRO A 37 -3.96 5.86 9.25
C PRO A 37 -3.42 4.45 9.54
N ARG A 38 -3.81 3.48 8.74
CA ARG A 38 -3.36 2.09 8.88
C ARG A 38 -3.02 1.50 7.52
N PHE A 39 -2.08 0.57 7.51
CA PHE A 39 -1.73 -0.10 6.26
C PHE A 39 -1.32 -1.55 6.50
N ALA A 40 -1.42 -2.35 5.46
CA ALA A 40 -0.95 -3.73 5.47
C ALA A 40 -0.41 -4.10 4.10
N VAL A 41 0.51 -5.06 4.09
CA VAL A 41 1.03 -5.62 2.84
C VAL A 41 0.49 -7.04 2.71
N CYS A 42 0.03 -7.39 1.51
CA CYS A 42 -0.62 -8.68 1.24
C CYS A 42 0.32 -9.55 0.41
N VAL A 43 1.10 -10.38 1.09
CA VAL A 43 2.06 -11.27 0.44
C VAL A 43 1.83 -12.68 0.93
N GLY A 44 1.15 -13.49 0.12
CA GLY A 44 0.81 -14.87 0.46
C GLY A 44 1.75 -15.89 -0.14
N LYS A 45 1.33 -17.16 -0.08
CA LYS A 45 2.17 -18.29 -0.52
C LYS A 45 2.54 -18.25 -2.00
N LYS A 46 1.72 -17.64 -2.84
CA LYS A 46 1.99 -17.55 -4.27
C LYS A 46 3.25 -16.74 -4.61
N TYR A 47 3.75 -15.97 -3.65
CA TYR A 47 4.95 -15.15 -3.85
C TYR A 47 6.24 -15.89 -3.52
N GLY A 48 6.16 -17.14 -3.06
CA GLY A 48 7.31 -17.97 -2.79
C GLY A 48 7.45 -18.35 -1.32
N LYS A 49 8.65 -18.77 -0.94
CA LYS A 49 8.95 -19.21 0.42
C LYS A 49 9.02 -18.03 1.39
N SER A 50 9.04 -18.35 2.69
CA SER A 50 9.04 -17.33 3.75
C SER A 50 10.11 -16.25 3.59
N VAL A 51 11.31 -16.64 3.22
CA VAL A 51 12.42 -15.68 3.02
C VAL A 51 12.07 -14.69 1.92
N GLN A 52 11.57 -15.20 0.81
CA GLN A 52 11.17 -14.36 -0.33
C GLN A 52 10.02 -13.43 0.05
N ARG A 53 9.01 -13.97 0.73
CA ARG A 53 7.86 -13.17 1.15
C ARG A 53 8.27 -12.06 2.11
N ASN A 54 9.14 -12.35 3.06
CA ASN A 54 9.63 -11.35 4.01
C ASN A 54 10.39 -10.23 3.31
N ARG A 55 11.17 -10.57 2.31
CA ARG A 55 11.89 -9.58 1.51
C ARG A 55 10.92 -8.66 0.77
N ILE A 56 9.89 -9.22 0.14
CA ILE A 56 8.88 -8.43 -0.57
C ILE A 56 8.17 -7.49 0.40
N LYS A 57 7.78 -8.00 1.56
CA LYS A 57 7.12 -7.17 2.58
C LYS A 57 7.99 -6.00 3.01
N ARG A 58 9.28 -6.25 3.21
CA ARG A 58 10.23 -5.21 3.60
C ARG A 58 10.33 -4.13 2.52
N LEU A 59 10.47 -4.54 1.27
CA LEU A 59 10.55 -3.60 0.15
C LEU A 59 9.31 -2.73 0.06
N LEU A 60 8.13 -3.34 0.22
CA LEU A 60 6.87 -2.61 0.18
C LEU A 60 6.76 -1.61 1.33
N ARG A 61 7.11 -2.02 2.55
CA ARG A 61 7.04 -1.14 3.71
C ARG A 61 7.96 0.06 3.57
N GLU A 62 9.18 -0.17 3.13
CA GLU A 62 10.13 0.92 2.93
C GLU A 62 9.69 1.86 1.81
N SER A 63 9.20 1.31 0.70
CA SER A 63 8.70 2.11 -0.40
C SER A 63 7.49 2.95 0.02
N PHE A 64 6.61 2.38 0.81
CA PHE A 64 5.44 3.07 1.31
C PHE A 64 5.82 4.24 2.20
N ARG A 65 6.79 4.04 3.10
CA ARG A 65 7.24 5.09 4.03
C ARG A 65 7.72 6.35 3.32
N TYR A 66 8.36 6.19 2.19
CA TYR A 66 8.84 7.35 1.42
C TYR A 66 7.70 8.23 0.93
N ASN A 67 6.50 7.69 0.86
CA ASN A 67 5.36 8.41 0.32
C ASN A 67 4.33 8.84 1.37
N THR A 68 4.48 8.40 2.62
CA THR A 68 3.46 8.66 3.64
C THR A 68 3.39 10.09 4.11
N GLU A 69 4.49 10.82 4.09
CA GLU A 69 4.51 12.20 4.57
C GLU A 69 3.64 13.12 3.72
N SER A 70 3.45 12.79 2.46
CA SER A 70 2.62 13.59 1.57
C SER A 70 1.14 13.28 1.68
N ILE A 71 0.75 12.23 2.40
CA ILE A 71 -0.65 11.90 2.60
C ILE A 71 -1.25 12.82 3.66
N LYS A 72 -2.36 13.47 3.33
CA LYS A 72 -2.96 14.49 4.19
C LYS A 72 -4.14 14.01 5.03
N GLU A 73 -4.81 12.95 4.60
CA GLU A 73 -5.97 12.44 5.31
C GLU A 73 -5.78 10.99 5.70
N PRO A 74 -6.27 10.59 6.89
CA PRO A 74 -6.12 9.20 7.32
C PRO A 74 -6.95 8.26 6.45
N CYS A 75 -6.36 7.11 6.16
CA CYS A 75 -7.03 6.07 5.38
C CYS A 75 -6.42 4.71 5.72
N SER A 76 -7.17 3.66 5.39
CA SER A 76 -6.67 2.30 5.47
C SER A 76 -6.18 1.90 4.08
N ILE A 77 -4.96 1.42 4.00
CA ILE A 77 -4.31 1.09 2.73
C ILE A 77 -3.84 -0.35 2.71
N LEU A 78 -4.12 -1.05 1.63
CA LEU A 78 -3.58 -2.39 1.38
C LEU A 78 -2.68 -2.34 0.15
N LEU A 79 -1.51 -2.96 0.26
CA LEU A 79 -0.57 -3.06 -0.85
C LEU A 79 -0.52 -4.50 -1.31
N LEU A 80 -0.90 -4.74 -2.57
CA LEU A 80 -0.95 -6.07 -3.16
C LEU A 80 0.02 -6.11 -4.36
N PRO A 81 1.26 -6.59 -4.14
CA PRO A 81 2.22 -6.63 -5.24
C PRO A 81 1.83 -7.65 -6.29
N LYS A 82 2.19 -7.40 -7.53
CA LYS A 82 1.99 -8.37 -8.59
C LYS A 82 3.10 -9.42 -8.50
N VAL A 83 2.78 -10.66 -8.80
CA VAL A 83 3.79 -11.71 -8.83
C VAL A 83 4.75 -11.45 -9.97
N ALA A 84 6.05 -11.47 -9.68
CA ALA A 84 7.09 -11.18 -10.66
C ALA A 84 8.35 -11.98 -10.33
N GLU A 85 9.28 -12.03 -11.26
CA GLU A 85 10.55 -12.71 -11.04
C GLU A 85 11.46 -11.90 -10.13
N GLU A 86 11.38 -10.57 -10.24
CA GLU A 86 12.17 -9.68 -9.43
C GLU A 86 11.30 -8.56 -8.86
N TYR A 87 11.69 -8.10 -7.68
CA TYR A 87 11.00 -7.01 -6.99
C TYR A 87 11.99 -5.91 -6.70
N SER A 88 11.60 -4.67 -6.95
CA SER A 88 12.50 -3.52 -6.82
C SER A 88 11.89 -2.45 -5.92
N PHE A 89 12.68 -2.00 -4.95
CA PHE A 89 12.32 -0.87 -4.09
C PHE A 89 11.99 0.37 -4.92
N GLU A 90 12.83 0.68 -5.90
CA GLU A 90 12.65 1.88 -6.73
C GLU A 90 11.35 1.84 -7.52
N LYS A 91 11.01 0.70 -8.09
CA LYS A 91 9.77 0.55 -8.84
C LYS A 91 8.54 0.66 -7.95
N PHE A 92 8.58 0.02 -6.77
CA PHE A 92 7.48 0.13 -5.81
C PHE A 92 7.31 1.58 -5.35
N LYS A 93 8.41 2.23 -5.00
CA LYS A 93 8.39 3.62 -4.55
C LYS A 93 7.78 4.54 -5.60
N LYS A 94 8.19 4.38 -6.83
CA LYS A 94 7.67 5.17 -7.95
C LYS A 94 6.18 4.95 -8.16
N ASP A 95 5.78 3.68 -8.20
CA ASP A 95 4.38 3.34 -8.47
C ASP A 95 3.46 3.78 -7.35
N ILE A 96 3.88 3.64 -6.11
CA ILE A 96 3.10 4.11 -4.96
C ILE A 96 2.95 5.63 -5.03
N GLY A 97 4.02 6.34 -5.35
CA GLY A 97 3.98 7.80 -5.48
C GLY A 97 3.04 8.27 -6.57
N ILE A 98 3.09 7.61 -7.73
CA ILE A 98 2.21 7.95 -8.85
C ILE A 98 0.76 7.70 -8.47
N ALA A 99 0.47 6.56 -7.82
CA ALA A 99 -0.87 6.21 -7.41
C ALA A 99 -1.44 7.22 -6.41
N PHE A 100 -0.64 7.63 -5.43
CA PHE A 100 -1.08 8.60 -4.43
C PHE A 100 -1.41 9.95 -5.06
N LYS A 101 -0.60 10.39 -6.01
CA LYS A 101 -0.86 11.64 -6.72
C LYS A 101 -2.10 11.55 -7.59
N LYS A 102 -2.24 10.44 -8.31
CA LYS A 102 -3.39 10.21 -9.18
C LYS A 102 -4.70 10.22 -8.40
N GLU A 103 -4.71 9.61 -7.22
CA GLU A 103 -5.89 9.53 -6.37
C GLU A 103 -6.01 10.69 -5.41
N ARG A 104 -5.12 11.66 -5.51
CA ARG A 104 -5.12 12.84 -4.66
C ARG A 104 -4.94 12.57 -3.17
N LEU A 105 -4.34 11.44 -2.83
CA LEU A 105 -4.03 11.13 -1.43
C LEU A 105 -2.97 12.06 -0.87
N CYS A 106 -2.14 12.60 -1.74
CA CYS A 106 -1.05 13.48 -1.36
C CYS A 106 -1.40 14.97 -1.44
N GLN A 107 -2.59 15.29 -1.87
CA GLN A 107 -2.97 16.70 -2.05
C GLN A 107 -3.58 17.27 -0.80
N SER A 108 -3.28 18.55 -0.56
CA SER A 108 -4.00 19.28 0.44
C SER A 108 -5.40 19.57 -0.09
N SER A 109 -6.35 19.69 0.81
CA SER A 109 -7.70 20.06 0.46
C SER A 109 -7.70 21.43 -0.22
N GLY A 110 -8.56 21.61 -1.18
CA GLY A 110 -8.67 22.88 -1.86
C GLY A 110 -7.84 22.99 -3.11
N SER A 111 -7.08 21.99 -3.42
CA SER A 111 -6.34 21.95 -4.67
C SER A 111 -7.19 21.35 -5.78
#